data_e3331721f32dec6b3ca228344add8646
#
_entry.id   e3331721f32dec6b3ca228344add8646
#
_cell.length_a   1.000
_cell.length_b   1.000
_cell.length_c   1.000
_cell.angle_alpha   90.00
_cell.angle_beta   90.00
_cell.angle_gamma   90.00
#
_symmetry.space_group_name_H-M   'P 1'
#
loop_
_entity.id
_entity.type
_entity.pdbx_description
1 polymer ?
#
loop_
_entity_poly.entity_id
_entity_poly.type
_entity_poly.pdbx_seq_one_letter_code
_entity_poly.pdbx_strand_id
1 'polypeptide(L)'
;MSDARRIGSDAEDRAAEYLLAKGWTLVGRRIKLSQGEIDLICLDGETVVFVEVRSRTRGGAEESITPQKMKRIRLSVEEFIAKSGYEETPPMRIDVLA
;
A
#
# COMPACT_ATOMS: atom_id res chain seq x y z
N MET A 1 -16.45 -16.63 -9.35
CA MET A 1 -15.56 -15.80 -8.57
C MET A 1 -14.97 -16.57 -7.42
N SER A 2 -13.69 -16.41 -7.18
CA SER A 2 -12.99 -17.24 -6.21
C SER A 2 -13.13 -16.69 -4.80
N ASP A 3 -13.62 -17.52 -3.88
CA ASP A 3 -13.71 -17.13 -2.48
C ASP A 3 -12.33 -16.90 -1.84
N ALA A 4 -11.33 -17.65 -2.28
CA ALA A 4 -9.97 -17.51 -1.78
C ALA A 4 -9.41 -16.12 -2.08
N ARG A 5 -9.69 -15.61 -3.27
CA ARG A 5 -9.28 -14.26 -3.63
C ARG A 5 -9.96 -13.23 -2.74
N ARG A 6 -11.27 -13.42 -2.50
CA ARG A 6 -12.02 -12.49 -1.68
C ARG A 6 -11.50 -12.48 -0.25
N ILE A 7 -11.20 -13.63 0.31
CA ILE A 7 -10.66 -13.73 1.65
C ILE A 7 -9.33 -12.98 1.76
N GLY A 8 -8.47 -13.14 0.75
CA GLY A 8 -7.16 -12.49 0.78
C GLY A 8 -7.20 -10.98 0.65
N SER A 9 -8.31 -10.42 0.10
CA SER A 9 -8.42 -8.99 -0.15
C SER A 9 -9.28 -8.25 0.86
N ASP A 10 -9.86 -8.95 1.83
CA ASP A 10 -10.80 -8.33 2.77
C ASP A 10 -10.21 -7.14 3.54
N ALA A 11 -9.01 -7.32 4.08
CA ALA A 11 -8.36 -6.24 4.82
C ALA A 11 -8.05 -5.06 3.91
N GLU A 12 -7.65 -5.33 2.68
CA GLU A 12 -7.37 -4.28 1.72
C GLU A 12 -8.63 -3.55 1.29
N ASP A 13 -9.74 -4.28 1.14
CA ASP A 13 -11.02 -3.65 0.80
C ASP A 13 -11.45 -2.67 1.88
N ARG A 14 -11.36 -3.08 3.14
CA ARG A 14 -11.71 -2.22 4.25
C ARG A 14 -10.77 -1.03 4.36
N ALA A 15 -9.49 -1.26 4.11
CA ALA A 15 -8.52 -0.17 4.11
C ALA A 15 -8.84 0.83 3.01
N ALA A 16 -9.15 0.36 1.81
CA ALA A 16 -9.49 1.24 0.70
C ALA A 16 -10.73 2.07 1.03
N GLU A 17 -11.77 1.44 1.56
CA GLU A 17 -12.98 2.16 1.95
C GLU A 17 -12.69 3.23 3.00
N TYR A 18 -11.86 2.90 3.99
CA TYR A 18 -11.50 3.85 5.03
C TYR A 18 -10.80 5.07 4.45
N LEU A 19 -9.85 4.83 3.54
CA LEU A 19 -9.07 5.92 2.95
C LEU A 19 -9.91 6.78 2.01
N LEU A 20 -10.80 6.16 1.23
CA LEU A 20 -11.72 6.90 0.38
C LEU A 20 -12.67 7.76 1.21
N ALA A 21 -13.09 7.27 2.38
CA ALA A 21 -13.93 8.04 3.28
C ALA A 21 -13.22 9.26 3.84
N LYS A 22 -11.88 9.24 3.88
CA LYS A 22 -11.08 10.39 4.30
C LYS A 22 -10.93 11.41 3.18
N GLY A 23 -11.43 11.12 2.00
CA GLY A 23 -11.32 12.01 0.85
C GLY A 23 -10.10 11.75 -0.01
N TRP A 24 -9.35 10.67 0.25
CA TRP A 24 -8.21 10.32 -0.59
C TRP A 24 -8.66 9.66 -1.88
N THR A 25 -7.85 9.76 -2.91
CA THR A 25 -8.11 9.10 -4.20
C THR A 25 -7.30 7.82 -4.28
N LEU A 26 -7.94 6.73 -4.66
CA LEU A 26 -7.24 5.46 -4.86
C LEU A 26 -6.61 5.45 -6.25
N VAL A 27 -5.29 5.29 -6.29
CA VAL A 27 -4.54 5.24 -7.54
C VAL A 27 -4.38 3.81 -8.02
N GLY A 28 -4.12 2.89 -7.11
CA GLY A 28 -3.96 1.50 -7.49
C GLY A 28 -3.91 0.58 -6.29
N ARG A 29 -4.03 -0.72 -6.56
CA ARG A 29 -4.01 -1.78 -5.56
C ARG A 29 -3.09 -2.89 -6.03
N ARG A 30 -2.39 -3.50 -5.08
CA ARG A 30 -1.53 -4.66 -5.33
C ARG A 30 -0.59 -4.43 -6.50
N ILE A 31 0.14 -3.34 -6.42
CA ILE A 31 1.08 -2.98 -7.47
C ILE A 31 2.34 -3.81 -7.30
N LYS A 32 2.61 -4.68 -8.26
CA LYS A 32 3.78 -5.56 -8.21
C LYS A 32 4.99 -4.88 -8.83
N LEU A 33 6.10 -4.96 -8.12
CA LEU A 33 7.37 -4.37 -8.54
C LEU A 33 8.46 -5.41 -8.33
N SER A 34 9.67 -5.10 -8.77
CA SER A 34 10.73 -6.10 -8.73
C SER A 34 11.13 -6.52 -7.32
N GLN A 35 10.97 -5.64 -6.34
CA GLN A 35 11.36 -5.93 -4.95
C GLN A 35 10.20 -6.36 -4.08
N GLY A 36 8.98 -6.28 -4.57
CA GLY A 36 7.82 -6.66 -3.77
C GLY A 36 6.55 -6.05 -4.31
N GLU A 37 5.55 -5.97 -3.44
CA GLU A 37 4.23 -5.50 -3.81
C GLU A 37 3.83 -4.37 -2.87
N ILE A 38 3.19 -3.34 -3.41
CA ILE A 38 2.61 -2.26 -2.61
C ILE A 38 1.11 -2.51 -2.56
N ASP A 39 0.56 -2.56 -1.36
CA ASP A 39 -0.84 -2.92 -1.17
C ASP A 39 -1.80 -1.90 -1.75
N LEU A 40 -1.62 -0.63 -1.43
CA LEU A 40 -2.46 0.44 -1.95
C LEU A 40 -1.60 1.66 -2.24
N ILE A 41 -1.97 2.38 -3.30
CA ILE A 41 -1.36 3.67 -3.61
C ILE A 41 -2.49 4.67 -3.72
N CYS A 42 -2.39 5.76 -2.97
CA CYS A 42 -3.44 6.78 -2.90
C CYS A 42 -2.87 8.17 -3.11
N LEU A 43 -3.75 9.12 -3.35
CA LEU A 43 -3.42 10.53 -3.34
C LEU A 43 -4.16 11.20 -2.18
N ASP A 44 -3.42 11.92 -1.37
CA ASP A 44 -3.96 12.81 -0.35
C ASP A 44 -3.58 14.21 -0.80
N GLY A 45 -4.49 14.86 -1.52
CA GLY A 45 -4.15 16.09 -2.22
C GLY A 45 -3.09 15.82 -3.27
N GLU A 46 -1.93 16.45 -3.16
CA GLU A 46 -0.82 16.23 -4.08
C GLU A 46 0.17 15.16 -3.58
N THR A 47 0.00 14.69 -2.36
CA THR A 47 0.91 13.73 -1.78
C THR A 47 0.55 12.32 -2.22
N VAL A 48 1.54 11.59 -2.75
CA VAL A 48 1.37 10.17 -3.08
C VAL A 48 1.62 9.37 -1.82
N VAL A 49 0.63 8.58 -1.41
CA VAL A 49 0.70 7.81 -0.18
C VAL A 49 0.75 6.34 -0.53
N PHE A 50 1.81 5.68 -0.09
CA PHE A 50 1.99 4.24 -0.28
C PHE A 50 1.56 3.56 1.00
N VAL A 51 0.52 2.74 0.93
CA VAL A 51 -0.09 2.17 2.12
C VAL A 51 0.20 0.69 2.20
N GLU A 52 0.78 0.29 3.31
CA GLU A 52 0.98 -1.11 3.65
C GLU A 52 -0.15 -1.52 4.58
N VAL A 53 -0.96 -2.46 4.15
CA VAL A 53 -2.08 -2.95 4.95
C VAL A 53 -1.62 -4.15 5.75
N ARG A 54 -1.86 -4.11 7.04
CA ARG A 54 -1.47 -5.19 7.94
C ARG A 54 -2.71 -5.86 8.50
N SER A 55 -2.71 -7.18 8.46
CA SER A 55 -3.77 -7.98 9.05
C SER A 55 -3.27 -8.54 10.37
N ARG A 56 -4.19 -8.75 11.30
CA ARG A 56 -3.85 -9.46 12.51
C ARG A 56 -3.73 -10.94 12.20
N THR A 57 -2.77 -11.59 12.82
CA THR A 57 -2.64 -13.02 12.71
C THR A 57 -3.78 -13.68 13.50
N ARG A 58 -3.90 -14.99 13.35
CA ARG A 58 -4.96 -15.74 13.99
C ARG A 58 -4.99 -15.57 15.51
N GLY A 59 -3.90 -15.38 16.16
CA GLY A 59 -3.85 -15.17 17.60
C GLY A 59 -4.07 -13.74 18.03
N GLY A 60 -4.37 -12.85 17.10
CA GLY A 60 -4.55 -11.44 17.40
C GLY A 60 -3.26 -10.64 17.41
N ALA A 61 -2.14 -11.29 17.18
CA ALA A 61 -0.86 -10.60 17.12
C ALA A 61 -0.68 -9.92 15.77
N GLU A 62 -0.14 -8.73 15.76
CA GLU A 62 0.18 -8.05 14.52
C GLU A 62 1.56 -8.45 14.04
N GLU A 63 1.71 -8.53 12.74
CA GLU A 63 3.03 -8.73 12.15
C GLU A 63 3.88 -7.50 12.37
N SER A 64 5.12 -7.70 12.74
CA SER A 64 6.07 -6.60 12.83
C SER A 64 6.63 -6.29 11.46
N ILE A 65 6.82 -5.00 11.18
CA ILE A 65 7.52 -4.61 9.97
C ILE A 65 9.01 -4.61 10.30
N THR A 66 9.73 -5.54 9.68
CA THR A 66 11.17 -5.66 9.89
C THR A 66 11.91 -4.59 9.09
N PRO A 67 13.16 -4.27 9.47
CA PRO A 67 13.97 -3.37 8.63
C PRO A 67 14.13 -3.85 7.21
N GLN A 68 14.20 -5.17 6.99
CA GLN A 68 14.30 -5.74 5.66
C GLN A 68 13.03 -5.49 4.85
N LYS A 69 11.88 -5.67 5.47
CA LYS A 69 10.61 -5.41 4.80
C LYS A 69 10.47 -3.94 4.47
N MET A 70 10.84 -3.06 5.39
CA MET A 70 10.79 -1.63 5.15
C MET A 70 11.72 -1.23 4.00
N LYS A 71 12.88 -1.85 3.91
CA LYS A 71 13.79 -1.59 2.79
C LYS A 71 13.15 -1.97 1.46
N ARG A 72 12.48 -3.13 1.41
CA ARG A 72 11.80 -3.55 0.19
C ARG A 72 10.68 -2.60 -0.19
N ILE A 73 9.94 -2.11 0.81
CA ILE A 73 8.89 -1.14 0.57
C ILE A 73 9.48 0.13 -0.04
N ARG A 74 10.57 0.65 0.53
CA ARG A 74 11.19 1.86 0.01
C ARG A 74 11.70 1.67 -1.41
N LEU A 75 12.31 0.52 -1.71
CA LEU A 75 12.79 0.23 -3.05
C LEU A 75 11.64 0.13 -4.03
N SER A 76 10.53 -0.45 -3.62
CA SER A 76 9.33 -0.55 -4.44
C SER A 76 8.75 0.84 -4.73
N VAL A 77 8.73 1.70 -3.73
CA VAL A 77 8.26 3.08 -3.88
C VAL A 77 9.13 3.82 -4.91
N GLU A 78 10.45 3.69 -4.79
CA GLU A 78 11.37 4.34 -5.71
C GLU A 78 11.15 3.84 -7.13
N GLU A 79 10.99 2.54 -7.30
CA GLU A 79 10.75 1.96 -8.61
C GLU A 79 9.44 2.46 -9.21
N PHE A 80 8.39 2.51 -8.40
CA PHE A 80 7.09 2.98 -8.87
C PHE A 80 7.17 4.43 -9.34
N ILE A 81 7.81 5.29 -8.55
CA ILE A 81 7.94 6.70 -8.90
C ILE A 81 8.77 6.86 -10.19
N ALA A 82 9.86 6.11 -10.30
CA ALA A 82 10.69 6.16 -11.49
C ALA A 82 9.93 5.78 -12.76
N LYS A 83 9.03 4.80 -12.65
CA LYS A 83 8.24 4.32 -13.79
C LYS A 83 7.01 5.18 -14.09
N SER A 84 6.65 6.07 -13.18
CA SER A 84 5.41 6.84 -13.31
C SER A 84 5.52 8.06 -14.21
N GLY A 85 6.73 8.43 -14.62
CA GLY A 85 6.92 9.52 -15.55
C GLY A 85 6.78 10.92 -14.98
N TYR A 86 6.90 11.06 -13.67
CA TYR A 86 6.87 12.39 -13.05
C TYR A 86 8.09 13.19 -13.48
N GLU A 87 7.87 14.43 -13.87
CA GLU A 87 8.98 15.35 -14.18
C GLU A 87 9.73 15.73 -12.92
N GLU A 88 8.99 15.95 -11.84
CA GLU A 88 9.55 16.23 -10.53
C GLU A 88 8.99 15.22 -9.54
N THR A 89 9.83 14.81 -8.60
CA THR A 89 9.39 13.87 -7.57
C THR A 89 8.29 14.51 -6.73
N PRO A 90 7.09 13.89 -6.67
CA PRO A 90 6.01 14.46 -5.88
C PRO A 90 6.27 14.27 -4.39
N PRO A 91 5.60 15.04 -3.52
CA PRO A 91 5.61 14.72 -2.10
C PRO A 91 5.06 13.31 -1.92
N MET A 92 5.65 12.55 -1.02
CA MET A 92 5.20 11.18 -0.80
C MET A 92 5.49 10.74 0.62
N ARG A 93 4.72 9.75 1.07
CA ARG A 93 4.96 9.13 2.34
C ARG A 93 4.52 7.68 2.30
N ILE A 94 4.99 6.92 3.27
CA ILE A 94 4.63 5.51 3.44
C ILE A 94 3.83 5.41 4.74
N ASP A 95 2.62 4.89 4.64
CA ASP A 95 1.74 4.71 5.79
C ASP A 95 1.51 3.22 6.02
N VAL A 96 1.40 2.84 7.28
CA VAL A 96 1.04 1.47 7.66
C VAL A 96 -0.33 1.52 8.31
N LEU A 97 -1.25 0.75 7.78
CA LEU A 97 -2.62 0.70 8.25
C LEU A 97 -2.93 -0.68 8.81
N ALA A 98 -3.30 -0.70 10.08
CA ALA A 98 -3.60 -1.96 10.77
C ALA A 98 -5.11 -2.19 10.87
#